data_d2c0298b42e3ac4a183baf20022cdbab
#
_entry.id   d2c0298b42e3ac4a183baf20022cdbab
#
_cell.length_a   1.000
_cell.length_b   1.000
_cell.length_c   1.000
_cell.angle_alpha   90.00
_cell.angle_beta   90.00
_cell.angle_gamma   90.00
#
_symmetry.space_group_name_H-M   'P 1'
#
loop_
_entity.id
_entity.type
_entity.pdbx_description
1 polymer ?
#
loop_
_entity_poly.entity_id
_entity_poly.type
_entity_poly.pdbx_seq_one_letter_code
_entity_poly.pdbx_strand_id
1 'polypeptide(L)'
;MRAFFLRLSKLYVAYMMERIENILIFISMFSKMNSSSDAAALMGGICMAEATKVALDAMGGDNAPGEVVKGAVEAVLKEEKVYVYLVGQEDLIRTELAKYEYDTARIEVVNATEVIGMAESPVSAIRKKKDSSIVAGMKLVREGKADAFVSAGSTGAVLVGGQVIVGRIKGVDRAPLAPLIPTARGFSLLIDCG
;
A
#
# COMPACT_ATOMS: atom_id res chain seq x y z
N MET A 1 21.87 11.72 13.47
CA MET A 1 21.02 11.86 12.27
C MET A 1 20.48 10.54 11.73
N ARG A 2 21.27 9.49 11.51
CA ARG A 2 20.77 8.16 11.06
C ARG A 2 19.71 7.52 11.98
N ALA A 3 19.88 7.58 13.30
CA ALA A 3 18.91 7.02 14.26
C ALA A 3 17.57 7.77 14.30
N PHE A 4 17.55 9.05 13.97
CA PHE A 4 16.35 9.87 13.89
C PHE A 4 15.54 9.56 12.63
N PHE A 5 16.19 9.33 11.50
CA PHE A 5 15.56 8.91 10.24
C PHE A 5 14.97 7.49 10.32
N LEU A 6 15.67 6.56 10.98
CA LEU A 6 15.16 5.19 11.21
C LEU A 6 13.91 5.17 12.12
N ARG A 7 13.85 6.07 13.11
CA ARG A 7 12.66 6.22 13.95
C ARG A 7 11.49 6.86 13.19
N LEU A 8 11.75 7.80 12.31
CA LEU A 8 10.74 8.42 11.45
C LEU A 8 10.17 7.44 10.42
N SER A 9 10.98 6.58 9.81
CA SER A 9 10.49 5.57 8.85
C SER A 9 9.63 4.50 9.54
N LYS A 10 10.02 4.05 10.73
CA LYS A 10 9.22 3.11 11.55
C LYS A 10 7.91 3.72 12.04
N LEU A 11 7.93 5.00 12.48
CA LEU A 11 6.72 5.73 12.85
C LEU A 11 5.83 6.00 11.62
N TYR A 12 6.43 6.21 10.45
CA TYR A 12 5.70 6.53 9.22
C TYR A 12 4.96 5.31 8.67
N VAL A 13 5.57 4.12 8.67
CA VAL A 13 4.91 2.88 8.23
C VAL A 13 3.81 2.49 9.23
N ALA A 14 4.09 2.48 10.54
CA ALA A 14 3.08 2.21 11.57
C ALA A 14 1.96 3.27 11.56
N TYR A 15 2.32 4.54 11.39
CA TYR A 15 1.38 5.66 11.33
C TYR A 15 0.55 5.65 10.04
N MET A 16 1.15 5.31 8.88
CA MET A 16 0.42 5.11 7.63
C MET A 16 -0.59 3.98 7.76
N MET A 17 -0.25 2.89 8.43
CA MET A 17 -1.16 1.77 8.63
C MET A 17 -2.29 2.10 9.63
N GLU A 18 -2.02 2.88 10.68
CA GLU A 18 -3.04 3.33 11.65
C GLU A 18 -4.06 4.32 11.05
N ARG A 19 -3.71 5.03 9.96
CA ARG A 19 -4.57 6.01 9.28
C ARG A 19 -5.05 5.60 7.88
N ILE A 20 -4.63 4.44 7.40
CA ILE A 20 -5.08 3.84 6.14
C ILE A 20 -6.61 3.69 6.12
N GLU A 21 -7.26 3.40 7.24
CA GLU A 21 -8.72 3.33 7.32
C GLU A 21 -9.43 4.60 6.81
N ASN A 22 -8.89 5.80 7.09
CA ASN A 22 -9.54 7.05 6.69
C ASN A 22 -9.21 7.50 5.26
N ILE A 23 -8.02 7.14 4.73
CA ILE A 23 -7.57 7.57 3.40
C ILE A 23 -7.96 6.55 2.33
N LEU A 24 -7.91 5.27 2.65
CA LEU A 24 -8.25 4.18 1.72
C LEU A 24 -9.74 3.95 1.59
N ILE A 25 -10.53 4.14 2.65
CA ILE A 25 -11.99 4.21 2.57
C ILE A 25 -12.38 5.29 1.55
N PHE A 26 -11.70 6.44 1.55
CA PHE A 26 -11.97 7.52 0.61
C PHE A 26 -11.61 7.16 -0.85
N ILE A 27 -10.50 6.47 -1.10
CA ILE A 27 -10.08 6.06 -2.45
C ILE A 27 -10.91 4.87 -2.97
N SER A 28 -11.15 3.86 -2.14
CA SER A 28 -12.02 2.72 -2.50
C SER A 28 -13.47 3.13 -2.66
N MET A 29 -13.99 4.02 -1.80
CA MET A 29 -15.32 4.62 -1.91
C MET A 29 -15.50 5.36 -3.24
N PHE A 30 -14.56 6.19 -3.64
CA PHE A 30 -14.64 6.93 -4.90
C PHE A 30 -14.56 6.04 -6.13
N SER A 31 -13.84 4.92 -6.06
CA SER A 31 -13.75 3.94 -7.15
C SER A 31 -15.06 3.16 -7.36
N LYS A 32 -15.87 2.97 -6.32
CA LYS A 32 -17.15 2.25 -6.37
C LYS A 32 -18.38 3.15 -6.59
N MET A 33 -18.23 4.48 -6.48
CA MET A 33 -19.33 5.43 -6.67
C MET A 33 -19.65 5.62 -8.15
N ASN A 34 -20.63 4.89 -8.67
CA ASN A 34 -21.17 5.08 -10.04
C ASN A 34 -22.47 5.89 -10.10
N SER A 35 -23.08 6.28 -8.96
CA SER A 35 -24.31 7.06 -8.94
C SER A 35 -24.47 7.91 -7.68
N SER A 36 -25.32 8.94 -7.76
CA SER A 36 -25.69 9.81 -6.63
C SER A 36 -26.47 9.07 -5.52
N SER A 37 -27.05 7.90 -5.80
CA SER A 37 -27.71 7.04 -4.81
C SER A 37 -26.72 6.35 -3.87
N ASP A 38 -25.49 6.09 -4.32
CA ASP A 38 -24.48 5.42 -3.51
C ASP A 38 -23.92 6.34 -2.42
N ALA A 39 -23.91 7.65 -2.66
CA ALA A 39 -23.50 8.65 -1.68
C ALA A 39 -24.46 8.77 -0.48
N ALA A 40 -25.77 8.58 -0.73
CA ALA A 40 -26.80 8.62 0.32
C ALA A 40 -26.80 7.36 1.18
N ALA A 41 -26.52 6.19 0.62
CA ALA A 41 -26.39 4.93 1.34
C ALA A 41 -25.19 4.91 2.31
N LEU A 42 -24.15 5.67 1.99
CA LEU A 42 -22.94 5.79 2.81
C LEU A 42 -23.13 6.64 4.08
N MET A 43 -24.04 7.61 4.04
CA MET A 43 -24.30 8.49 5.20
C MET A 43 -25.23 7.85 6.25
N GLY A 44 -25.89 6.74 5.91
CA GLY A 44 -26.91 6.12 6.78
C GLY A 44 -26.60 4.74 7.34
N GLY A 45 -25.49 4.10 6.94
CA GLY A 45 -25.17 2.73 7.35
C GLY A 45 -23.78 2.60 7.93
N ILE A 46 -23.66 2.36 9.24
CA ILE A 46 -22.45 1.73 9.81
C ILE A 46 -22.45 0.29 9.28
N CYS A 47 -21.91 0.10 8.08
CA CYS A 47 -21.61 -1.21 7.56
C CYS A 47 -20.54 -1.82 8.48
N MET A 48 -20.78 -2.98 9.04
CA MET A 48 -19.76 -3.78 9.73
C MET A 48 -18.64 -4.01 8.71
N ALA A 49 -17.58 -3.22 8.82
CA ALA A 49 -16.52 -3.22 7.83
C ALA A 49 -15.86 -4.59 7.81
N GLU A 50 -15.91 -5.28 6.66
CA GLU A 50 -15.03 -6.40 6.36
C GLU A 50 -13.57 -5.98 6.58
N ALA A 51 -12.70 -6.94 6.90
CA ALA A 51 -11.29 -6.65 7.09
C ALA A 51 -10.71 -5.96 5.85
N THR A 52 -10.01 -4.85 6.05
CA THR A 52 -9.31 -4.13 4.98
C THR A 52 -8.12 -4.95 4.49
N LYS A 53 -8.10 -5.29 3.22
CA LYS A 53 -7.05 -6.11 2.60
C LYS A 53 -6.00 -5.23 1.94
N VAL A 54 -4.77 -5.29 2.42
CA VAL A 54 -3.66 -4.46 1.95
C VAL A 54 -2.62 -5.31 1.24
N ALA A 55 -2.32 -4.99 -0.02
CA ALA A 55 -1.16 -5.54 -0.71
C ALA A 55 0.07 -4.69 -0.34
N LEU A 56 1.06 -5.30 0.30
CA LEU A 56 2.26 -4.64 0.79
C LEU A 56 3.48 -5.16 0.01
N ASP A 57 4.17 -4.25 -0.68
CA ASP A 57 5.42 -4.53 -1.36
C ASP A 57 6.53 -4.86 -0.35
N ALA A 58 6.80 -6.14 -0.17
CA ALA A 58 7.79 -6.62 0.80
C ALA A 58 9.24 -6.34 0.36
N MET A 59 9.45 -5.99 -0.91
CA MET A 59 10.78 -5.76 -1.49
C MET A 59 11.10 -4.27 -1.65
N GLY A 60 10.18 -3.38 -1.27
CA GLY A 60 10.36 -1.93 -1.38
C GLY A 60 11.09 -1.32 -0.19
N GLY A 61 12.05 -0.42 -0.47
CA GLY A 61 12.82 0.32 0.54
C GLY A 61 14.19 -0.28 0.87
N ASP A 62 15.01 0.52 1.56
CA ASP A 62 16.42 0.21 1.81
C ASP A 62 16.65 -0.96 2.78
N ASN A 63 15.67 -1.26 3.62
CA ASN A 63 15.74 -2.33 4.63
C ASN A 63 14.74 -3.47 4.36
N ALA A 64 14.31 -3.62 3.11
CA ALA A 64 13.44 -4.72 2.69
C ALA A 64 14.23 -6.05 2.66
N PRO A 65 13.58 -7.19 2.93
CA PRO A 65 12.19 -7.33 3.38
C PRO A 65 12.01 -7.18 4.91
N GLY A 66 13.08 -7.15 5.70
CA GLY A 66 13.04 -7.30 7.16
C GLY A 66 12.13 -6.29 7.86
N GLU A 67 12.33 -4.97 7.64
CA GLU A 67 11.51 -3.94 8.31
C GLU A 67 10.08 -3.92 7.78
N VAL A 68 9.85 -4.30 6.51
CA VAL A 68 8.51 -4.35 5.92
C VAL A 68 7.70 -5.51 6.52
N VAL A 69 8.30 -6.70 6.59
CA VAL A 69 7.67 -7.88 7.19
C VAL A 69 7.36 -7.64 8.67
N LYS A 70 8.31 -7.04 9.41
CA LYS A 70 8.09 -6.65 10.79
C LYS A 70 6.92 -5.69 10.95
N GLY A 71 6.85 -4.65 10.09
CA GLY A 71 5.75 -3.69 10.09
C GLY A 71 4.40 -4.34 9.80
N ALA A 72 4.35 -5.30 8.87
CA ALA A 72 3.14 -6.07 8.58
C ALA A 72 2.65 -6.89 9.78
N VAL A 73 3.57 -7.58 10.46
CA VAL A 73 3.26 -8.35 11.69
C VAL A 73 2.73 -7.42 12.78
N GLU A 74 3.43 -6.31 13.04
CA GLU A 74 2.99 -5.34 14.05
C GLU A 74 1.60 -4.76 13.73
N ALA A 75 1.30 -4.49 12.47
CA ALA A 75 0.01 -3.98 12.05
C ALA A 75 -1.12 -4.98 12.29
N VAL A 76 -0.92 -6.24 11.89
CA VAL A 76 -1.92 -7.30 12.10
C VAL A 76 -2.14 -7.60 13.58
N LEU A 77 -1.11 -7.45 14.43
CA LEU A 77 -1.26 -7.63 15.88
C LEU A 77 -2.02 -6.47 16.56
N LYS A 78 -1.88 -5.24 16.05
CA LYS A 78 -2.55 -4.06 16.59
C LYS A 78 -3.97 -3.87 16.09
N GLU A 79 -4.22 -4.20 14.82
CA GLU A 79 -5.49 -3.93 14.13
C GLU A 79 -6.17 -5.23 13.73
N GLU A 80 -7.27 -5.56 14.38
CA GLU A 80 -8.01 -6.80 14.13
C GLU A 80 -8.63 -6.86 12.72
N LYS A 81 -8.89 -5.70 12.11
CA LYS A 81 -9.56 -5.56 10.82
C LYS A 81 -8.60 -5.41 9.64
N VAL A 82 -7.31 -5.69 9.81
CA VAL A 82 -6.32 -5.63 8.73
C VAL A 82 -5.92 -7.04 8.29
N TYR A 83 -5.93 -7.26 6.99
CA TYR A 83 -5.40 -8.42 6.30
C TYR A 83 -4.29 -7.99 5.35
N VAL A 84 -3.15 -8.66 5.33
CA VAL A 84 -1.98 -8.25 4.55
C VAL A 84 -1.57 -9.33 3.55
N TYR A 85 -1.50 -8.95 2.28
CA TYR A 85 -0.77 -9.68 1.25
C TYR A 85 0.66 -9.17 1.20
N LEU A 86 1.64 -9.95 1.67
CA LEU A 86 3.07 -9.66 1.52
C LEU A 86 3.52 -10.10 0.13
N VAL A 87 3.82 -9.14 -0.73
CA VAL A 87 4.15 -9.38 -2.14
C VAL A 87 5.65 -9.25 -2.37
N GLY A 88 6.30 -10.30 -2.84
CA GLY A 88 7.74 -10.31 -3.12
C GLY A 88 8.32 -11.71 -3.19
N GLN A 89 9.65 -11.81 -3.03
CA GLN A 89 10.36 -13.09 -3.07
C GLN A 89 9.98 -13.95 -1.86
N GLU A 90 9.22 -15.02 -2.12
CA GLU A 90 8.59 -15.85 -1.10
C GLU A 90 9.59 -16.40 -0.08
N ASP A 91 10.73 -16.91 -0.52
CA ASP A 91 11.74 -17.51 0.37
C ASP A 91 12.29 -16.49 1.38
N LEU A 92 12.54 -15.25 0.92
CA LEU A 92 13.02 -14.17 1.78
C LEU A 92 11.93 -13.72 2.77
N ILE A 93 10.70 -13.58 2.30
CA ILE A 93 9.57 -13.18 3.15
C ILE A 93 9.30 -14.24 4.21
N ARG A 94 9.28 -15.53 3.86
CA ARG A 94 9.05 -16.63 4.81
C ARG A 94 10.18 -16.73 5.83
N THR A 95 11.43 -16.51 5.43
CA THR A 95 12.58 -16.47 6.34
C THR A 95 12.45 -15.35 7.37
N GLU A 96 11.97 -14.17 6.95
CA GLU A 96 11.74 -13.06 7.88
C GLU A 96 10.53 -13.31 8.78
N LEU A 97 9.41 -13.82 8.23
CA LEU A 97 8.19 -14.15 9.01
C LEU A 97 8.45 -15.18 10.10
N ALA A 98 9.34 -16.14 9.85
CA ALA A 98 9.71 -17.18 10.83
C ALA A 98 10.33 -16.63 12.13
N LYS A 99 10.72 -15.36 12.16
CA LYS A 99 11.26 -14.68 13.35
C LYS A 99 10.18 -14.12 14.28
N TYR A 100 8.92 -14.18 13.87
CA TYR A 100 7.80 -13.54 14.58
C TYR A 100 6.67 -14.54 14.84
N GLU A 101 5.96 -14.33 15.94
CA GLU A 101 4.65 -14.95 16.18
C GLU A 101 3.57 -14.01 15.63
N TYR A 102 2.71 -14.51 14.76
CA TYR A 102 1.65 -13.75 14.14
C TYR A 102 0.45 -14.62 13.77
N ASP A 103 -0.70 -14.02 13.52
CA ASP A 103 -1.88 -14.70 13.03
C ASP A 103 -1.74 -15.06 11.55
N THR A 104 -1.44 -16.32 11.27
CA THR A 104 -1.24 -16.82 9.91
C THR A 104 -2.49 -16.74 9.03
N ALA A 105 -3.68 -16.58 9.63
CA ALA A 105 -4.91 -16.40 8.87
C ALA A 105 -5.06 -14.99 8.28
N ARG A 106 -4.24 -14.02 8.73
CA ARG A 106 -4.33 -12.61 8.32
C ARG A 106 -3.12 -12.10 7.54
N ILE A 107 -2.12 -12.94 7.32
CA ILE A 107 -0.97 -12.62 6.46
C ILE A 107 -0.83 -13.71 5.40
N GLU A 108 -0.88 -13.34 4.14
CA GLU A 108 -0.67 -14.22 2.98
C GLU A 108 0.54 -13.76 2.19
N VAL A 109 1.39 -14.70 1.77
CA VAL A 109 2.55 -14.39 0.92
C VAL A 109 2.19 -14.61 -0.53
N VAL A 110 2.41 -13.59 -1.34
CA VAL A 110 2.22 -13.63 -2.81
C VAL A 110 3.59 -13.54 -3.47
N ASN A 111 4.00 -14.60 -4.12
CA ASN A 111 5.31 -14.67 -4.75
C ASN A 111 5.43 -13.69 -5.92
N ALA A 112 6.55 -12.94 -5.96
CA ALA A 112 6.95 -12.10 -7.07
C ALA A 112 8.49 -12.14 -7.15
N THR A 113 9.02 -12.56 -8.29
CA THR A 113 10.45 -12.89 -8.42
C THR A 113 11.32 -11.69 -8.74
N GLU A 114 10.74 -10.63 -9.31
CA GLU A 114 11.47 -9.43 -9.74
C GLU A 114 11.30 -8.27 -8.76
N VAL A 115 12.35 -7.44 -8.69
CA VAL A 115 12.35 -6.22 -7.86
C VAL A 115 12.66 -5.01 -8.75
N ILE A 116 11.90 -3.94 -8.60
CA ILE A 116 12.16 -2.66 -9.27
C ILE A 116 13.03 -1.80 -8.37
N GLY A 117 14.24 -1.48 -8.86
CA GLY A 117 15.19 -0.63 -8.14
C GLY A 117 14.81 0.85 -8.18
N MET A 118 15.32 1.61 -7.19
CA MET A 118 15.03 3.05 -7.05
C MET A 118 15.55 3.89 -8.24
N ALA A 119 16.64 3.47 -8.87
CA ALA A 119 17.28 4.19 -9.98
C ALA A 119 16.74 3.77 -11.36
N GLU A 120 15.83 2.81 -11.44
CA GLU A 120 15.28 2.36 -12.72
C GLU A 120 14.26 3.36 -13.28
N SER A 121 14.23 3.47 -14.61
CA SER A 121 13.19 4.25 -15.29
C SER A 121 11.81 3.65 -15.00
N PRO A 122 10.89 4.38 -14.34
CA PRO A 122 9.61 3.85 -13.89
C PRO A 122 8.78 3.19 -14.98
N VAL A 123 8.64 3.86 -16.12
CA VAL A 123 7.85 3.37 -17.27
C VAL A 123 8.46 2.10 -17.85
N SER A 124 9.80 2.07 -18.00
CA SER A 124 10.50 0.90 -18.51
C SER A 124 10.42 -0.28 -17.54
N ALA A 125 10.58 -0.02 -16.25
CA ALA A 125 10.54 -1.06 -15.20
C ALA A 125 9.16 -1.72 -15.13
N ILE A 126 8.07 -0.94 -15.03
CA ILE A 126 6.70 -1.47 -15.01
C ILE A 126 6.36 -2.26 -16.29
N ARG A 127 6.91 -1.83 -17.45
CA ARG A 127 6.67 -2.50 -18.73
C ARG A 127 7.43 -3.82 -18.85
N LYS A 128 8.67 -3.88 -18.37
CA LYS A 128 9.56 -5.04 -18.52
C LYS A 128 9.39 -6.05 -17.39
N LYS A 129 9.35 -5.60 -16.15
CA LYS A 129 9.30 -6.45 -14.95
C LYS A 129 7.86 -6.78 -14.55
N LYS A 130 7.26 -7.70 -15.29
CA LYS A 130 5.84 -8.08 -15.12
C LYS A 130 5.57 -8.88 -13.86
N ASP A 131 6.59 -9.49 -13.30
CA ASP A 131 6.56 -10.29 -12.08
C ASP A 131 7.24 -9.57 -10.90
N SER A 132 7.30 -8.24 -10.94
CA SER A 132 7.79 -7.47 -9.81
C SER A 132 6.75 -7.33 -8.71
N SER A 133 7.22 -7.18 -7.47
CA SER A 133 6.39 -7.00 -6.28
C SER A 133 5.40 -5.84 -6.44
N ILE A 134 5.82 -4.73 -7.05
CA ILE A 134 4.95 -3.58 -7.35
C ILE A 134 3.85 -3.98 -8.34
N VAL A 135 4.21 -4.65 -9.45
CA VAL A 135 3.23 -5.04 -10.48
C VAL A 135 2.27 -6.10 -9.96
N ALA A 136 2.78 -7.09 -9.24
CA ALA A 136 1.96 -8.17 -8.65
C ALA A 136 1.00 -7.61 -7.60
N GLY A 137 1.47 -6.75 -6.69
CA GLY A 137 0.62 -6.11 -5.67
C GLY A 137 -0.48 -5.21 -6.27
N MET A 138 -0.16 -4.44 -7.31
CA MET A 138 -1.16 -3.62 -8.00
C MET A 138 -2.19 -4.45 -8.78
N LYS A 139 -1.83 -5.63 -9.26
CA LYS A 139 -2.79 -6.56 -9.87
C LYS A 139 -3.80 -7.07 -8.85
N LEU A 140 -3.39 -7.34 -7.60
CA LEU A 140 -4.32 -7.72 -6.53
C LEU A 140 -5.38 -6.64 -6.29
N VAL A 141 -4.97 -5.36 -6.31
CA VAL A 141 -5.90 -4.23 -6.19
C VAL A 141 -6.84 -4.15 -7.39
N ARG A 142 -6.30 -4.23 -8.60
CA ARG A 142 -7.11 -4.22 -9.83
C ARG A 142 -8.13 -5.35 -9.88
N GLU A 143 -7.78 -6.53 -9.38
CA GLU A 143 -8.62 -7.71 -9.35
C GLU A 143 -9.64 -7.68 -8.18
N GLY A 144 -9.59 -6.67 -7.33
CA GLY A 144 -10.46 -6.55 -6.16
C GLY A 144 -10.14 -7.54 -5.04
N LYS A 145 -8.96 -8.17 -5.09
CA LYS A 145 -8.46 -9.05 -4.02
C LYS A 145 -7.91 -8.26 -2.85
N ALA A 146 -7.30 -7.11 -3.13
CA ALA A 146 -6.84 -6.14 -2.15
C ALA A 146 -7.54 -4.79 -2.34
N ASP A 147 -7.77 -4.07 -1.25
CA ASP A 147 -8.39 -2.75 -1.24
C ASP A 147 -7.36 -1.65 -1.48
N ALA A 148 -6.09 -1.92 -1.15
CA ALA A 148 -4.99 -0.96 -1.24
C ALA A 148 -3.67 -1.62 -1.58
N PHE A 149 -2.75 -0.78 -2.09
CA PHE A 149 -1.35 -1.14 -2.30
C PHE A 149 -0.44 -0.16 -1.54
N VAL A 150 0.54 -0.70 -0.80
CA VAL A 150 1.52 0.08 -0.03
C VAL A 150 2.92 -0.35 -0.44
N SER A 151 3.81 0.60 -0.68
CA SER A 151 5.21 0.35 -1.01
C SER A 151 6.11 1.46 -0.46
N ALA A 152 7.29 1.09 0.03
CA ALA A 152 8.38 1.99 0.35
C ALA A 152 9.45 2.03 -0.76
N GLY A 153 9.14 1.48 -1.93
CA GLY A 153 10.01 1.44 -3.09
C GLY A 153 9.94 2.70 -3.97
N SER A 154 10.22 2.52 -5.28
CA SER A 154 10.25 3.62 -6.24
C SER A 154 8.90 4.31 -6.39
N THR A 155 8.78 5.56 -5.91
CA THR A 155 7.58 6.40 -6.02
C THR A 155 7.13 6.54 -7.49
N GLY A 156 8.07 6.71 -8.41
CA GLY A 156 7.76 6.82 -9.83
C GLY A 156 7.15 5.53 -10.40
N ALA A 157 7.68 4.36 -10.00
CA ALA A 157 7.13 3.07 -10.42
C ALA A 157 5.72 2.84 -9.84
N VAL A 158 5.49 3.23 -8.58
CA VAL A 158 4.17 3.16 -7.94
C VAL A 158 3.18 4.07 -8.65
N LEU A 159 3.56 5.30 -8.98
CA LEU A 159 2.69 6.24 -9.71
C LEU A 159 2.34 5.73 -11.10
N VAL A 160 3.33 5.28 -11.87
CA VAL A 160 3.11 4.73 -13.22
C VAL A 160 2.26 3.45 -13.16
N GLY A 161 2.59 2.54 -12.25
CA GLY A 161 1.84 1.30 -12.05
C GLY A 161 0.39 1.56 -11.65
N GLY A 162 0.16 2.49 -10.73
CA GLY A 162 -1.18 2.93 -10.33
C GLY A 162 -2.01 3.41 -11.53
N GLN A 163 -1.43 4.24 -12.39
CA GLN A 163 -2.13 4.75 -13.59
C GLN A 163 -2.40 3.68 -14.64
N VAL A 164 -1.45 2.76 -14.86
CA VAL A 164 -1.49 1.80 -15.98
C VAL A 164 -2.17 0.48 -15.60
N ILE A 165 -1.97 0.02 -14.36
CA ILE A 165 -2.46 -1.29 -13.90
C ILE A 165 -3.79 -1.13 -13.18
N VAL A 166 -3.85 -0.29 -12.13
CA VAL A 166 -5.08 -0.07 -11.35
C VAL A 166 -6.07 0.76 -12.15
N GLY A 167 -5.57 1.77 -12.84
CA GLY A 167 -6.38 2.68 -13.63
C GLY A 167 -6.65 4.01 -12.93
N ARG A 168 -7.21 4.94 -13.70
CA ARG A 168 -7.56 6.29 -13.22
C ARG A 168 -9.05 6.37 -12.93
N ILE A 169 -9.42 7.22 -11.99
CA ILE A 169 -10.81 7.58 -11.73
C ILE A 169 -11.36 8.28 -12.99
N LYS A 170 -12.60 7.96 -13.36
CA LYS A 170 -13.25 8.54 -14.54
C LYS A 170 -13.29 10.07 -14.42
N GLY A 171 -12.81 10.77 -15.44
CA GLY A 171 -12.72 12.24 -15.48
C GLY A 171 -11.43 12.81 -14.91
N VAL A 172 -10.51 11.98 -14.42
CA VAL A 172 -9.17 12.39 -13.97
C VAL A 172 -8.14 12.10 -15.06
N ASP A 173 -7.55 13.14 -15.66
CA ASP A 173 -6.57 13.00 -16.74
C ASP A 173 -5.19 12.55 -16.21
N ARG A 174 -4.80 13.03 -15.03
CA ARG A 174 -3.54 12.69 -14.37
C ARG A 174 -3.78 12.35 -12.91
N ALA A 175 -3.20 11.26 -12.42
CA ALA A 175 -3.12 10.99 -10.99
C ALA A 175 -2.01 11.87 -10.39
N PRO A 176 -2.30 12.80 -9.47
CA PRO A 176 -1.28 13.60 -8.81
C PRO A 176 -0.58 12.80 -7.72
N LEU A 177 0.66 13.16 -7.42
CA LEU A 177 1.29 12.81 -6.16
C LEU A 177 0.74 13.75 -5.08
N ALA A 178 0.23 13.19 -3.99
CA ALA A 178 -0.43 13.94 -2.94
C ALA A 178 0.10 13.55 -1.55
N PRO A 179 1.32 14.00 -1.17
CA PRO A 179 1.89 13.70 0.14
C PRO A 179 1.13 14.41 1.27
N LEU A 180 1.00 13.70 2.40
CA LEU A 180 0.53 14.26 3.66
C LEU A 180 1.70 14.90 4.40
N ILE A 181 1.59 16.19 4.65
CA ILE A 181 2.60 16.95 5.39
C ILE A 181 2.11 17.15 6.82
N PRO A 182 2.87 16.71 7.85
CA PRO A 182 2.53 16.96 9.23
C PRO A 182 2.64 18.45 9.54
N THR A 183 1.65 18.98 10.26
CA THR A 183 1.60 20.38 10.73
C THR A 183 1.42 20.42 12.24
N ALA A 184 1.54 21.60 12.85
CA ALA A 184 1.34 21.76 14.29
C ALA A 184 -0.07 21.40 14.79
N ARG A 185 -1.07 21.33 13.91
CA ARG A 185 -2.48 21.06 14.25
C ARG A 185 -3.06 19.84 13.55
N GLY A 186 -2.22 19.00 12.92
CA GLY A 186 -2.67 17.83 12.16
C GLY A 186 -1.89 17.65 10.87
N PHE A 187 -2.58 17.44 9.74
CA PHE A 187 -1.97 17.18 8.44
C PHE A 187 -2.54 18.10 7.37
N SER A 188 -1.68 18.44 6.42
CA SER A 188 -2.06 19.10 5.17
C SER A 188 -1.76 18.19 4.01
N LEU A 189 -2.67 18.10 3.04
CA LEU A 189 -2.46 17.41 1.79
C LEU A 189 -1.86 18.40 0.79
N LEU A 190 -0.64 18.11 0.31
CA LEU A 190 -0.02 18.87 -0.77
C LEU A 190 -0.31 18.17 -2.09
N ILE A 191 -0.87 18.88 -3.06
CA ILE A 191 -1.21 18.34 -4.38
C ILE A 191 -0.35 19.04 -5.43
N ASP A 192 0.01 18.31 -6.50
CA ASP A 192 0.82 18.81 -7.63
C ASP A 192 2.24 19.20 -7.20
N CYS A 193 2.91 18.30 -6.48
CA CYS A 193 4.27 18.48 -5.97
C CYS A 193 5.29 17.55 -6.67
N GLY A 194 5.05 17.19 -7.93
CA GLY A 194 5.92 16.31 -8.73
C GLY A 194 6.74 17.03 -9.79
#